data_caa64866e67689320436030a0b8b14e0
#
_entry.id   caa64866e67689320436030a0b8b14e0
#
_cell.length_a   1.000
_cell.length_b   1.000
_cell.length_c   1.000
_cell.angle_alpha   90.00
_cell.angle_beta   90.00
_cell.angle_gamma   90.00
#
_symmetry.space_group_name_H-M   'P 1'
#
loop_
_entity.id
_entity.type
_entity.pdbx_description
1 polymer ?
#
loop_
_entity_poly.entity_id
_entity_poly.type
_entity_poly.pdbx_seq_one_letter_code
_entity_poly.pdbx_strand_id
1 'polypeptide(L)'
;EYVAGASLKGLSRLTLNNNVQDPAALRQCLGYPIFAAAGVPAPRCNFAHVTVNGEELGVYTHLESIDQTFLARHFADAEGDLWEGTLSDFRSGWAGTFEKKTNESVVDRSRIDAVTAAAAAPDEQLVTGLEELIDLDAFYSLWVVEVLLGHWDGYAGNTNNFYLYDDPTSARLHFMPWG
;
A
#
# COMPACT_ATOMS: atom_id res chain seq x y z
N GLU A 1 15.97 -23.19 4.74
CA GLU A 1 14.75 -24.01 4.86
C GLU A 1 13.66 -23.20 5.51
N TYR A 2 12.47 -23.19 4.90
CA TYR A 2 11.32 -22.53 5.51
C TYR A 2 10.67 -23.50 6.49
N VAL A 3 10.50 -23.04 7.73
CA VAL A 3 9.76 -23.78 8.75
C VAL A 3 8.32 -23.27 8.73
N ALA A 4 7.37 -24.11 8.32
CA ALA A 4 5.97 -23.77 8.30
C ALA A 4 5.49 -23.32 9.70
N GLY A 5 4.81 -22.17 9.78
CA GLY A 5 4.32 -21.61 11.04
C GLY A 5 5.39 -20.94 11.90
N ALA A 6 6.62 -20.79 11.41
CA ALA A 6 7.66 -20.06 12.13
C ALA A 6 7.26 -18.58 12.31
N SER A 7 7.47 -18.06 13.50
CA SER A 7 7.25 -16.63 13.79
C SER A 7 8.36 -16.11 14.71
N LEU A 8 8.70 -14.83 14.55
CA LEU A 8 9.58 -14.12 15.46
C LEU A 8 8.77 -13.14 16.30
N LYS A 9 8.58 -13.44 17.58
CA LYS A 9 7.78 -12.62 18.51
C LYS A 9 6.37 -12.29 17.98
N GLY A 10 5.75 -13.27 17.32
CA GLY A 10 4.42 -13.12 16.73
C GLY A 10 4.41 -12.57 15.30
N LEU A 11 5.55 -12.17 14.75
CA LEU A 11 5.67 -11.73 13.36
C LEU A 11 5.94 -12.94 12.46
N SER A 12 5.10 -13.16 11.47
CA SER A 12 5.27 -14.19 10.44
C SER A 12 6.16 -13.72 9.28
N ARG A 13 6.33 -12.39 9.13
CA ARG A 13 7.09 -11.75 8.06
C ARG A 13 7.91 -10.58 8.58
N LEU A 14 9.12 -10.42 8.07
CA LEU A 14 10.00 -9.28 8.32
C LEU A 14 10.26 -8.58 6.98
N THR A 15 9.81 -7.33 6.85
CA THR A 15 10.14 -6.50 5.69
C THR A 15 11.29 -5.58 6.07
N LEU A 16 12.46 -5.83 5.49
CA LEU A 16 13.70 -5.10 5.76
C LEU A 16 14.16 -4.39 4.49
N ASN A 17 14.21 -3.07 4.53
CA ASN A 17 14.76 -2.25 3.46
C ASN A 17 16.22 -1.89 3.79
N ASN A 18 17.12 -2.16 2.87
CA ASN A 18 18.57 -1.89 3.03
C ASN A 18 18.95 -0.42 2.80
N ASN A 19 17.98 0.44 2.51
CA ASN A 19 18.15 1.90 2.37
C ASN A 19 19.15 2.33 1.28
N VAL A 20 19.34 1.54 0.22
CA VAL A 20 20.29 1.88 -0.87
C VAL A 20 20.02 3.26 -1.48
N GLN A 21 18.74 3.65 -1.58
CA GLN A 21 18.32 4.94 -2.12
C GLN A 21 18.10 6.02 -1.03
N ASP A 22 18.29 5.67 0.25
CA ASP A 22 18.16 6.58 1.38
C ASP A 22 19.36 6.45 2.33
N PRO A 23 20.47 7.14 2.04
CA PRO A 23 21.68 7.08 2.89
C PRO A 23 21.46 7.54 4.34
N ALA A 24 20.39 8.32 4.60
CA ALA A 24 20.01 8.74 5.94
C ALA A 24 19.22 7.67 6.70
N ALA A 25 18.65 6.67 5.98
CA ALA A 25 17.77 5.62 6.50
C ALA A 25 16.55 6.17 7.25
N LEU A 26 16.08 7.37 6.92
CA LEU A 26 15.04 8.08 7.67
C LEU A 26 13.75 8.32 6.89
N ARG A 27 13.80 8.33 5.56
CA ARG A 27 12.67 8.81 4.72
C ARG A 27 11.39 8.04 5.00
N GLN A 28 11.43 6.72 5.02
CA GLN A 28 10.26 5.88 5.29
C GLN A 28 9.73 6.08 6.71
N CYS A 29 10.64 6.08 7.72
CA CYS A 29 10.26 6.27 9.11
C CYS A 29 9.78 7.69 9.46
N LEU A 30 10.08 8.68 8.64
CA LEU A 30 9.51 10.04 8.76
C LEU A 30 8.24 10.18 7.91
N GLY A 31 8.18 9.56 6.75
CA GLY A 31 7.06 9.67 5.82
C GLY A 31 5.80 8.99 6.33
N TYR A 32 5.87 7.73 6.75
CA TYR A 32 4.68 6.98 7.18
C TYR A 32 3.91 7.61 8.35
N PRO A 33 4.55 8.17 9.40
CA PRO A 33 3.82 8.93 10.42
C PRO A 33 3.06 10.14 9.87
N ILE A 34 3.54 10.77 8.80
CA ILE A 34 2.85 11.91 8.16
C ILE A 34 1.60 11.43 7.43
N PHE A 35 1.67 10.31 6.69
CA PHE A 35 0.49 9.67 6.11
C PHE A 35 -0.52 9.30 7.19
N ALA A 36 -0.08 8.66 8.28
CA ALA A 36 -0.95 8.30 9.39
C ALA A 36 -1.61 9.52 10.05
N ALA A 37 -0.87 10.63 10.23
CA ALA A 37 -1.40 11.89 10.77
C ALA A 37 -2.42 12.55 9.81
N ALA A 38 -2.31 12.30 8.51
CA ALA A 38 -3.27 12.74 7.51
C ALA A 38 -4.49 11.78 7.38
N GLY A 39 -4.59 10.76 8.24
CA GLY A 39 -5.70 9.80 8.22
C GLY A 39 -5.56 8.67 7.20
N VAL A 40 -4.41 8.55 6.55
CA VAL A 40 -4.14 7.49 5.58
C VAL A 40 -3.53 6.28 6.30
N PRO A 41 -4.08 5.06 6.17
CA PRO A 41 -3.47 3.86 6.71
C PRO A 41 -2.04 3.69 6.19
N ALA A 42 -1.07 3.63 7.10
CA ALA A 42 0.33 3.56 6.73
C ALA A 42 1.10 2.57 7.62
N PRO A 43 2.17 1.93 7.08
CA PRO A 43 3.02 1.01 7.83
C PRO A 43 3.69 1.67 9.04
N ARG A 44 3.82 0.92 10.12
CA ARG A 44 4.72 1.27 11.21
C ARG A 44 6.16 1.02 10.78
N CYS A 45 7.05 1.86 11.27
CA CYS A 45 8.46 1.83 10.91
C CYS A 45 9.35 1.78 12.16
N ASN A 46 10.46 1.05 12.05
CA ASN A 46 11.52 0.99 13.03
C ASN A 46 12.85 0.66 12.33
N PHE A 47 13.93 0.56 13.09
CA PHE A 47 15.25 0.21 12.58
C PHE A 47 15.68 -1.17 13.09
N ALA A 48 16.43 -1.88 12.25
CA ALA A 48 17.04 -3.16 12.59
C ALA A 48 18.52 -3.14 12.23
N HIS A 49 19.37 -3.55 13.17
CA HIS A 49 20.76 -3.88 12.88
C HIS A 49 20.82 -5.32 12.36
N VAL A 50 21.28 -5.50 11.13
CA VAL A 50 21.22 -6.79 10.44
C VAL A 50 22.60 -7.42 10.37
N THR A 51 22.71 -8.66 10.85
CA THR A 51 23.90 -9.49 10.76
C THR A 51 23.54 -10.84 10.15
N VAL A 52 24.28 -11.30 9.16
CA VAL A 52 24.07 -12.60 8.51
C VAL A 52 25.34 -13.42 8.59
N ASN A 53 25.29 -14.59 9.23
CA ASN A 53 26.44 -15.49 9.40
C ASN A 53 27.68 -14.83 10.00
N GLY A 54 27.49 -13.84 10.88
CA GLY A 54 28.55 -13.08 11.52
C GLY A 54 29.07 -11.88 10.70
N GLU A 55 28.57 -11.67 9.49
CA GLU A 55 28.85 -10.50 8.70
C GLU A 55 27.82 -9.40 9.01
N GLU A 56 28.30 -8.21 9.34
CA GLU A 56 27.45 -7.04 9.61
C GLU A 56 27.04 -6.36 8.31
N LEU A 57 25.73 -6.29 8.07
CA LEU A 57 25.14 -5.63 6.92
C LEU A 57 24.68 -4.19 7.22
N GLY A 58 24.76 -3.77 8.49
CA GLY A 58 24.43 -2.42 8.93
C GLY A 58 22.96 -2.22 9.32
N VAL A 59 22.50 -0.98 9.27
CA VAL A 59 21.15 -0.58 9.68
C VAL A 59 20.19 -0.65 8.51
N TYR A 60 19.12 -1.40 8.72
CA TYR A 60 17.99 -1.54 7.80
C TYR A 60 16.75 -0.86 8.38
N THR A 61 15.90 -0.35 7.53
CA THR A 61 14.56 0.06 7.91
C THR A 61 13.68 -1.18 8.01
N HIS A 62 13.07 -1.40 9.16
CA HIS A 62 12.09 -2.48 9.39
C HIS A 62 10.68 -1.91 9.27
N LEU A 63 9.97 -2.36 8.27
CA LEU A 63 8.61 -1.92 7.95
C LEU A 63 7.58 -2.96 8.37
N GLU A 64 6.43 -2.50 8.83
CA GLU A 64 5.26 -3.34 8.95
C GLU A 64 4.82 -3.78 7.55
N SER A 65 4.68 -5.09 7.36
CA SER A 65 4.14 -5.63 6.10
C SER A 65 2.67 -5.24 5.97
N ILE A 66 2.27 -4.80 4.79
CA ILE A 66 0.84 -4.61 4.47
C ILE A 66 0.27 -6.00 4.20
N ASP A 67 -0.34 -6.58 5.22
CA ASP A 67 -0.94 -7.91 5.23
C ASP A 67 -2.24 -7.89 6.06
N GLN A 68 -2.85 -9.03 6.26
CA GLN A 68 -4.09 -9.15 7.03
C GLN A 68 -3.98 -8.59 8.46
N THR A 69 -2.81 -8.67 9.10
CA THR A 69 -2.59 -8.07 10.44
C THR A 69 -2.62 -6.55 10.38
N PHE A 70 -2.01 -5.98 9.35
CA PHE A 70 -2.08 -4.55 9.08
C PHE A 70 -3.54 -4.12 8.79
N LEU A 71 -4.24 -4.85 7.92
CA LEU A 71 -5.64 -4.56 7.57
C LEU A 71 -6.54 -4.60 8.81
N ALA A 72 -6.41 -5.62 9.66
CA ALA A 72 -7.19 -5.74 10.91
C ALA A 72 -6.94 -4.60 11.91
N ARG A 73 -5.83 -3.88 11.79
CA ARG A 73 -5.54 -2.71 12.62
C ARG A 73 -6.20 -1.43 12.11
N HIS A 74 -6.49 -1.36 10.81
CA HIS A 74 -6.98 -0.16 10.16
C HIS A 74 -8.44 -0.23 9.72
N PHE A 75 -8.95 -1.42 9.43
CA PHE A 75 -10.28 -1.64 8.87
C PHE A 75 -11.11 -2.53 9.80
N ALA A 76 -12.41 -2.36 9.78
CA ALA A 76 -13.35 -3.16 10.59
C ALA A 76 -13.43 -4.62 10.11
N ASP A 77 -13.24 -4.83 8.81
CA ASP A 77 -13.12 -6.15 8.19
C ASP A 77 -11.75 -6.22 7.49
N ALA A 78 -11.02 -7.30 7.71
CA ALA A 78 -9.69 -7.53 7.12
C ALA A 78 -9.70 -8.65 6.06
N GLU A 79 -10.87 -9.18 5.71
CA GLU A 79 -11.03 -10.32 4.79
C GLU A 79 -11.18 -9.88 3.32
N GLY A 80 -11.16 -8.57 3.05
CA GLY A 80 -11.25 -8.00 1.71
C GLY A 80 -10.02 -8.27 0.84
N ASP A 81 -10.11 -7.86 -0.41
CA ASP A 81 -9.05 -8.04 -1.39
C ASP A 81 -7.99 -6.95 -1.30
N LEU A 82 -6.75 -7.36 -1.07
CA LEU A 82 -5.58 -6.49 -1.09
C LEU A 82 -4.85 -6.65 -2.41
N TRP A 83 -4.50 -5.51 -3.01
CA TRP A 83 -3.76 -5.42 -4.27
C TRP A 83 -2.51 -4.56 -4.11
N GLU A 84 -1.42 -4.96 -4.74
CA GLU A 84 -0.22 -4.13 -4.88
C GLU A 84 -0.20 -3.51 -6.28
N GLY A 85 0.06 -2.21 -6.30
CA GLY A 85 0.26 -1.44 -7.53
C GLY A 85 1.74 -1.21 -7.80
N THR A 86 2.22 -1.82 -8.89
CA THR A 86 3.58 -1.67 -9.39
C THR A 86 3.50 -1.21 -10.85
N LEU A 87 3.65 0.08 -11.09
CA LEU A 87 3.32 0.72 -12.37
C LEU A 87 1.90 0.38 -12.80
N SER A 88 0.94 0.62 -11.90
CA SER A 88 -0.47 0.25 -12.06
C SER A 88 -1.35 1.47 -12.04
N ASP A 89 -2.37 1.50 -12.91
CA ASP A 89 -3.30 2.62 -13.03
C ASP A 89 -4.67 2.14 -13.52
N PHE A 90 -5.69 2.98 -13.36
CA PHE A 90 -7.07 2.73 -13.79
C PHE A 90 -7.31 3.13 -15.26
N ARG A 91 -6.31 3.01 -16.09
CA ARG A 91 -6.45 3.17 -17.55
C ARG A 91 -7.01 1.90 -18.18
N SER A 92 -7.72 2.07 -19.29
CA SER A 92 -8.23 0.92 -20.04
C SER A 92 -7.12 -0.06 -20.40
N GLY A 93 -7.32 -1.33 -20.08
CA GLY A 93 -6.36 -2.41 -20.31
C GLY A 93 -5.28 -2.58 -19.23
N TRP A 94 -5.29 -1.77 -18.16
CA TRP A 94 -4.28 -1.83 -17.10
C TRP A 94 -4.71 -2.61 -15.85
N ALA A 95 -5.95 -3.08 -15.74
CA ALA A 95 -6.42 -3.84 -14.58
C ALA A 95 -5.54 -5.06 -14.25
N GLY A 96 -4.89 -5.66 -15.25
CA GLY A 96 -3.98 -6.78 -15.08
C GLY A 96 -2.64 -6.44 -14.42
N THR A 97 -2.29 -5.16 -14.27
CA THR A 97 -1.05 -4.71 -13.61
C THR A 97 -1.12 -4.76 -12.09
N PHE A 98 -2.34 -4.78 -11.53
CA PHE A 98 -2.54 -4.93 -10.08
C PHE A 98 -2.31 -6.38 -9.66
N GLU A 99 -1.39 -6.59 -8.72
CA GLU A 99 -1.06 -7.90 -8.17
C GLU A 99 -1.88 -8.18 -6.90
N LYS A 100 -2.66 -9.26 -6.91
CA LYS A 100 -3.46 -9.65 -5.74
C LYS A 100 -2.58 -10.25 -4.64
N LYS A 101 -2.76 -9.82 -3.39
CA LYS A 101 -1.96 -10.22 -2.22
C LYS A 101 -2.74 -10.95 -1.14
N THR A 102 -4.07 -10.91 -1.19
CA THR A 102 -4.97 -11.73 -0.37
C THR A 102 -5.96 -12.45 -1.26
N ASN A 103 -6.58 -13.53 -0.78
CA ASN A 103 -7.59 -14.29 -1.55
C ASN A 103 -7.13 -14.66 -2.98
N GLU A 104 -5.84 -14.98 -3.14
CA GLU A 104 -5.17 -15.14 -4.45
C GLU A 104 -5.77 -16.26 -5.31
N SER A 105 -6.49 -17.22 -4.70
CA SER A 105 -7.16 -18.31 -5.40
C SER A 105 -8.32 -17.86 -6.31
N VAL A 106 -8.89 -16.67 -6.04
CA VAL A 106 -9.97 -16.06 -6.83
C VAL A 106 -9.56 -14.67 -7.24
N VAL A 107 -9.25 -14.46 -8.51
CA VAL A 107 -8.84 -13.17 -9.04
C VAL A 107 -10.02 -12.49 -9.71
N ASP A 108 -10.84 -11.79 -8.90
CA ASP A 108 -11.92 -10.92 -9.40
C ASP A 108 -11.41 -9.47 -9.44
N ARG A 109 -11.42 -8.85 -10.60
CA ARG A 109 -11.01 -7.46 -10.85
C ARG A 109 -12.18 -6.52 -11.11
N SER A 110 -13.40 -6.95 -10.87
CA SER A 110 -14.62 -6.19 -11.20
C SER A 110 -14.63 -4.80 -10.55
N ARG A 111 -14.09 -4.66 -9.32
CA ARG A 111 -13.96 -3.36 -8.65
C ARG A 111 -12.96 -2.44 -9.35
N ILE A 112 -11.80 -2.97 -9.75
CA ILE A 112 -10.77 -2.23 -10.51
C ILE A 112 -11.32 -1.80 -11.88
N ASP A 113 -12.05 -2.69 -12.56
CA ASP A 113 -12.69 -2.40 -13.84
C ASP A 113 -13.80 -1.34 -13.69
N ALA A 114 -14.56 -1.38 -12.59
CA ALA A 114 -15.57 -0.36 -12.29
C ALA A 114 -14.93 1.03 -12.09
N VAL A 115 -13.83 1.12 -11.35
CA VAL A 115 -13.08 2.37 -11.19
C VAL A 115 -12.52 2.85 -12.54
N THR A 116 -11.99 1.93 -13.36
CA THR A 116 -11.51 2.26 -14.71
C THR A 116 -12.64 2.85 -15.58
N ALA A 117 -13.83 2.28 -15.50
CA ALA A 117 -15.00 2.79 -16.24
C ALA A 117 -15.45 4.16 -15.70
N ALA A 118 -15.50 4.36 -14.39
CA ALA A 118 -15.84 5.62 -13.77
C ALA A 118 -14.82 6.72 -14.11
N ALA A 119 -13.52 6.40 -14.11
CA ALA A 119 -12.45 7.33 -14.48
C ALA A 119 -12.49 7.75 -15.97
N ALA A 120 -13.14 6.97 -16.83
CA ALA A 120 -13.33 7.28 -18.24
C ALA A 120 -14.68 7.98 -18.52
N ALA A 121 -15.49 8.25 -17.49
CA ALA A 121 -16.77 8.91 -17.63
C ALA A 121 -16.61 10.41 -17.97
N PRO A 122 -17.65 11.06 -18.50
CA PRO A 122 -17.68 12.52 -18.69
C PRO A 122 -17.44 13.27 -17.36
N ASP A 123 -16.84 14.46 -17.44
CA ASP A 123 -16.43 15.26 -16.27
C ASP A 123 -17.55 15.47 -15.24
N GLU A 124 -18.79 15.63 -15.71
CA GLU A 124 -19.94 15.85 -14.83
C GLU A 124 -20.31 14.62 -13.97
N GLN A 125 -19.86 13.44 -14.37
CA GLN A 125 -20.13 12.16 -13.69
C GLN A 125 -18.89 11.61 -12.98
N LEU A 126 -17.71 12.13 -13.28
CA LEU A 126 -16.42 11.60 -12.84
C LEU A 126 -16.33 11.49 -11.31
N VAL A 127 -16.51 12.61 -10.61
CA VAL A 127 -16.35 12.68 -9.16
C VAL A 127 -17.38 11.79 -8.46
N THR A 128 -18.65 11.93 -8.81
CA THR A 128 -19.74 11.13 -8.20
C THR A 128 -19.55 9.64 -8.44
N GLY A 129 -19.15 9.25 -9.67
CA GLY A 129 -18.88 7.84 -9.97
C GLY A 129 -17.69 7.28 -9.22
N LEU A 130 -16.64 8.08 -9.00
CA LEU A 130 -15.47 7.66 -8.21
C LEU A 130 -15.76 7.61 -6.71
N GLU A 131 -16.56 8.54 -6.15
CA GLU A 131 -16.93 8.55 -4.72
C GLU A 131 -17.69 7.30 -4.28
N GLU A 132 -18.41 6.65 -5.19
CA GLU A 132 -19.09 5.38 -4.92
C GLU A 132 -18.12 4.20 -4.80
N LEU A 133 -16.93 4.30 -5.41
CA LEU A 133 -15.98 3.20 -5.59
C LEU A 133 -14.68 3.37 -4.80
N ILE A 134 -14.30 4.59 -4.50
CA ILE A 134 -13.04 4.97 -3.82
C ILE A 134 -13.38 5.86 -2.63
N ASP A 135 -12.64 5.70 -1.53
CA ASP A 135 -12.57 6.71 -0.49
C ASP A 135 -11.74 7.90 -0.99
N LEU A 136 -12.42 8.86 -1.64
CA LEU A 136 -11.77 10.01 -2.26
C LEU A 136 -11.11 10.94 -1.24
N ASP A 137 -11.64 11.08 -0.03
CA ASP A 137 -11.04 11.92 1.01
C ASP A 137 -9.68 11.36 1.45
N ALA A 138 -9.61 10.05 1.67
CA ALA A 138 -8.36 9.36 1.97
C ALA A 138 -7.41 9.38 0.76
N PHE A 139 -7.91 9.22 -0.46
CA PHE A 139 -7.13 9.30 -1.68
C PHE A 139 -6.49 10.69 -1.88
N TYR A 140 -7.26 11.77 -1.71
CA TYR A 140 -6.71 13.12 -1.80
C TYR A 140 -5.67 13.40 -0.70
N SER A 141 -5.90 12.88 0.51
CA SER A 141 -4.93 12.97 1.60
C SER A 141 -3.62 12.26 1.25
N LEU A 142 -3.69 11.05 0.70
CA LEU A 142 -2.51 10.31 0.20
C LEU A 142 -1.77 11.14 -0.87
N TRP A 143 -2.49 11.61 -1.89
CA TRP A 143 -1.92 12.37 -2.99
C TRP A 143 -1.19 13.64 -2.51
N VAL A 144 -1.84 14.40 -1.63
CA VAL A 144 -1.25 15.62 -1.05
C VAL A 144 0.03 15.30 -0.26
N VAL A 145 0.01 14.24 0.55
CA VAL A 145 1.18 13.85 1.35
C VAL A 145 2.32 13.36 0.46
N GLU A 146 2.05 12.57 -0.58
CA GLU A 146 3.07 12.17 -1.56
C GLU A 146 3.75 13.38 -2.20
N VAL A 147 2.97 14.37 -2.63
CA VAL A 147 3.50 15.60 -3.22
C VAL A 147 4.33 16.40 -2.21
N LEU A 148 3.85 16.56 -0.98
CA LEU A 148 4.55 17.30 0.08
C LEU A 148 5.88 16.63 0.48
N LEU A 149 5.93 15.31 0.51
CA LEU A 149 7.13 14.54 0.83
C LEU A 149 8.09 14.42 -0.36
N GLY A 150 7.65 14.79 -1.57
CA GLY A 150 8.40 14.54 -2.79
C GLY A 150 8.56 13.05 -3.10
N HIS A 151 7.55 12.24 -2.76
CA HIS A 151 7.51 10.81 -3.06
C HIS A 151 7.22 10.61 -4.56
N TRP A 152 8.24 10.86 -5.37
CA TRP A 152 8.15 10.87 -6.84
C TRP A 152 7.79 9.51 -7.44
N ASP A 153 8.12 8.43 -6.74
CA ASP A 153 7.87 7.05 -7.18
C ASP A 153 6.60 6.45 -6.52
N GLY A 154 5.74 7.30 -5.95
CA GLY A 154 4.42 6.93 -5.45
C GLY A 154 3.36 6.97 -6.55
N TYR A 155 2.08 6.82 -6.16
CA TYR A 155 0.96 6.86 -7.10
C TYR A 155 0.86 8.20 -7.82
N ALA A 156 0.97 9.31 -7.10
CA ALA A 156 0.85 10.66 -7.66
C ALA A 156 1.93 10.99 -8.71
N GLY A 157 3.14 10.44 -8.55
CA GLY A 157 4.27 10.74 -9.41
C GLY A 157 4.49 9.73 -10.54
N ASN A 158 4.36 8.45 -10.23
CA ASN A 158 4.77 7.36 -11.14
C ASN A 158 3.77 6.18 -11.17
N THR A 159 2.59 6.32 -10.59
CA THR A 159 1.58 5.23 -10.49
C THR A 159 2.18 3.93 -9.96
N ASN A 160 3.08 4.04 -8.98
CA ASN A 160 3.88 2.97 -8.42
C ASN A 160 3.82 2.97 -6.89
N ASN A 161 4.36 1.94 -6.25
CA ASN A 161 4.57 1.89 -4.80
C ASN A 161 3.33 2.27 -3.97
N PHE A 162 2.24 1.57 -4.18
CA PHE A 162 1.02 1.71 -3.40
C PHE A 162 0.27 0.39 -3.26
N TYR A 163 -0.61 0.32 -2.29
CA TYR A 163 -1.56 -0.77 -2.14
C TYR A 163 -2.98 -0.24 -2.25
N LEU A 164 -3.88 -1.12 -2.70
CA LEU A 164 -5.32 -0.91 -2.68
C LEU A 164 -5.95 -1.98 -1.79
N TYR A 165 -6.86 -1.56 -0.94
CA TYR A 165 -7.72 -2.48 -0.19
C TYR A 165 -9.16 -2.29 -0.59
N ASP A 166 -9.81 -3.35 -1.09
CA ASP A 166 -11.26 -3.38 -1.33
C ASP A 166 -11.94 -3.74 -0.01
N ASP A 167 -12.33 -2.71 0.75
CA ASP A 167 -12.91 -2.87 2.08
C ASP A 167 -14.36 -3.37 1.98
N PRO A 168 -14.66 -4.58 2.49
CA PRO A 168 -16.01 -5.11 2.44
C PRO A 168 -17.02 -4.29 3.25
N THR A 169 -16.56 -3.53 4.27
CA THR A 169 -17.43 -2.74 5.14
C THR A 169 -17.94 -1.48 4.44
N SER A 170 -17.05 -0.74 3.77
CA SER A 170 -17.41 0.49 3.06
C SER A 170 -17.81 0.25 1.61
N ALA A 171 -17.49 -0.92 1.05
CA ALA A 171 -17.57 -1.27 -0.36
C ALA A 171 -16.78 -0.30 -1.27
N ARG A 172 -15.65 0.22 -0.76
CA ARG A 172 -14.77 1.17 -1.46
C ARG A 172 -13.33 0.71 -1.45
N LEU A 173 -12.57 1.14 -2.47
CA LEU A 173 -11.12 1.00 -2.50
C LEU A 173 -10.45 2.07 -1.64
N HIS A 174 -9.52 1.64 -0.81
CA HIS A 174 -8.66 2.50 0.00
C HIS A 174 -7.22 2.42 -0.48
N PHE A 175 -6.63 3.55 -0.79
CA PHE A 175 -5.23 3.65 -1.17
C PHE A 175 -4.34 3.73 0.07
N MET A 176 -3.20 3.05 0.01
CA MET A 176 -2.20 3.04 1.08
C MET A 176 -0.80 3.24 0.49
N PRO A 177 0.05 4.05 1.13
CA PRO A 177 1.40 4.33 0.62
C PRO A 177 2.33 3.12 0.81
N TRP A 178 3.26 2.97 -0.12
CA TRP A 178 4.37 2.03 -0.05
C TRP A 178 5.65 2.67 -0.64
N GLY A 179 6.88 2.14 -0.27
CA GLY A 179 8.15 2.62 -0.81
C GLY A 179 9.04 3.40 0.13
#